data_4d39506e9ed8c325767a185254a0e21b
#
_entry.id   4d39506e9ed8c325767a185254a0e21b
#
_cell.length_a   1.000
_cell.length_b   1.000
_cell.length_c   1.000
_cell.angle_alpha   90.00
_cell.angle_beta   90.00
_cell.angle_gamma   90.00
#
_symmetry.space_group_name_H-M   'P 1'
#
loop_
_entity.id
_entity.type
_entity.pdbx_description
1 polymer ?
#
loop_
_entity_poly.entity_id
_entity_poly.type
_entity_poly.pdbx_seq_one_letter_code
_entity_poly.pdbx_strand_id
1 'polypeptide(L)'
;MKNLYLTGIAGSGKTAIALGLALKLKKEGYNVTYFKPVGNRARFSNSEDNDALLMREVLKINAEIPQIAPFAVGTSYLSGHKNQEPVVEKIKEAYQDLSKNADLVIIDGAAFPHAGAAYSLDVLNLAGLFNASILNIIKLENDLCVDQAIFLNNYYVLKGLKV
;
A
#
# COMPACT_ATOMS: atom_id res chain seq x y z
N MET A 1 -4.23 -15.84 7.84
CA MET A 1 -3.75 -14.86 6.85
C MET A 1 -2.90 -13.81 7.55
N LYS A 2 -1.80 -13.40 6.95
CA LYS A 2 -0.90 -12.35 7.45
C LYS A 2 -0.94 -11.16 6.50
N ASN A 3 -0.71 -9.95 7.00
CA ASN A 3 -0.66 -8.74 6.19
C ASN A 3 0.66 -8.03 6.43
N LEU A 4 1.32 -7.64 5.35
CA LEU A 4 2.55 -6.87 5.37
C LEU A 4 2.32 -5.53 4.63
N TYR A 5 2.40 -4.43 5.36
CA TYR A 5 2.23 -3.09 4.81
C TYR A 5 3.60 -2.45 4.55
N LEU A 6 3.91 -2.22 3.28
CA LEU A 6 5.13 -1.52 2.89
C LEU A 6 4.87 -0.02 2.90
N THR A 7 5.69 0.73 3.63
CA THR A 7 5.63 2.19 3.70
C THR A 7 6.99 2.82 3.43
N GLY A 8 7.01 4.10 3.11
CA GLY A 8 8.20 4.87 2.78
C GLY A 8 7.86 6.03 1.86
N ILE A 9 8.84 6.83 1.50
CA ILE A 9 8.67 7.97 0.58
C ILE A 9 8.61 7.53 -0.89
N ALA A 10 8.17 8.45 -1.77
CA ALA A 10 8.22 8.22 -3.22
C ALA A 10 9.64 7.89 -3.68
N GLY A 11 9.79 6.89 -4.54
CA GLY A 11 11.10 6.46 -5.06
C GLY A 11 11.96 5.65 -4.08
N SER A 12 11.46 5.26 -2.90
CA SER A 12 12.20 4.40 -1.96
C SER A 12 12.30 2.93 -2.40
N GLY A 13 11.61 2.52 -3.48
CA GLY A 13 11.65 1.14 -3.98
C GLY A 13 10.58 0.22 -3.41
N LYS A 14 9.55 0.74 -2.73
CA LYS A 14 8.44 -0.07 -2.15
C LYS A 14 7.90 -1.12 -3.09
N THR A 15 7.46 -0.71 -4.28
CA THR A 15 6.84 -1.62 -5.26
C THR A 15 7.80 -2.69 -5.75
N ALA A 16 9.09 -2.36 -5.95
CA ALA A 16 10.11 -3.34 -6.34
C ALA A 16 10.36 -4.38 -5.22
N ILE A 17 10.42 -3.93 -3.97
CA ILE A 17 10.56 -4.82 -2.80
C ILE A 17 9.29 -5.68 -2.63
N ALA A 18 8.10 -5.09 -2.79
CA ALA A 18 6.83 -5.83 -2.76
C ALA A 18 6.82 -6.96 -3.80
N LEU A 19 7.24 -6.66 -5.04
CA LEU A 19 7.32 -7.65 -6.11
C LEU A 19 8.31 -8.77 -5.78
N GLY A 20 9.52 -8.42 -5.35
CA GLY A 20 10.56 -9.40 -4.99
C GLY A 20 10.12 -10.33 -3.86
N LEU A 21 9.51 -9.79 -2.81
CA LEU A 21 8.95 -10.56 -1.70
C LEU A 21 7.81 -11.47 -2.16
N ALA A 22 6.87 -10.95 -2.96
CA ALA A 22 5.76 -11.74 -3.47
C ALA A 22 6.26 -12.93 -4.29
N LEU A 23 7.18 -12.71 -5.22
CA LEU A 23 7.75 -13.76 -6.07
C LEU A 23 8.50 -14.81 -5.24
N LYS A 24 9.31 -14.38 -4.26
CA LYS A 24 10.03 -15.28 -3.38
C LYS A 24 9.07 -16.17 -2.60
N LEU A 25 8.07 -15.60 -1.95
CA LEU A 25 7.11 -16.34 -1.13
C LEU A 25 6.22 -17.25 -1.97
N LYS A 26 5.80 -16.82 -3.18
CA LYS A 26 5.09 -17.72 -4.12
C LYS A 26 5.95 -18.91 -4.53
N LYS A 27 7.26 -18.73 -4.73
CA LYS A 27 8.21 -19.83 -4.99
C LYS A 27 8.32 -20.80 -3.81
N GLU A 28 8.13 -20.32 -2.58
CA GLU A 28 8.11 -21.11 -1.35
C GLU A 28 6.75 -21.81 -1.10
N GLY A 29 5.78 -21.64 -2.01
CA GLY A 29 4.48 -22.30 -1.97
C GLY A 29 3.35 -21.52 -1.31
N TYR A 30 3.58 -20.28 -0.88
CA TYR A 30 2.53 -19.44 -0.29
C TYR A 30 1.64 -18.82 -1.36
N ASN A 31 0.35 -18.75 -1.09
CA ASN A 31 -0.59 -17.98 -1.91
C ASN A 31 -0.52 -16.50 -1.51
N VAL A 32 0.24 -15.72 -2.29
CA VAL A 32 0.49 -14.30 -2.02
C VAL A 32 -0.28 -13.44 -3.01
N THR A 33 -1.01 -12.46 -2.50
CA THR A 33 -1.63 -11.41 -3.32
C THR A 33 -1.06 -10.02 -3.00
N TYR A 34 -1.32 -9.08 -3.89
CA TYR A 34 -0.89 -7.69 -3.78
C TYR A 34 -2.09 -6.76 -3.76
N PHE A 35 -2.03 -5.75 -2.91
CA PHE A 35 -3.05 -4.74 -2.76
C PHE A 35 -2.43 -3.36 -2.62
N LYS A 36 -2.97 -2.37 -3.33
CA LYS A 36 -2.52 -0.97 -3.27
C LYS A 36 -3.70 -0.07 -2.93
N PRO A 37 -4.05 0.08 -1.64
CA PRO A 37 -5.27 0.79 -1.22
C PRO A 37 -5.32 2.22 -1.72
N VAL A 38 -4.15 2.87 -1.83
CA VAL A 38 -4.02 4.27 -2.25
C VAL A 38 -2.94 4.40 -3.32
N GLY A 39 -3.35 4.50 -4.57
CA GLY A 39 -2.49 4.77 -5.70
C GLY A 39 -2.06 6.24 -5.80
N ASN A 40 -1.08 6.53 -6.64
CA ASN A 40 -0.64 7.89 -6.97
C ASN A 40 -1.19 8.29 -8.33
N ARG A 41 -2.07 9.29 -8.38
CA ARG A 41 -2.69 9.79 -9.61
C ARG A 41 -1.70 10.13 -10.73
N ALA A 42 -0.50 10.59 -10.37
CA ALA A 42 0.55 10.88 -11.33
C ALA A 42 1.13 9.64 -12.03
N ARG A 43 0.87 8.45 -11.51
CA ARG A 43 1.30 7.16 -12.08
C ARG A 43 0.20 6.41 -12.83
N PHE A 44 -0.95 7.05 -13.02
CA PHE A 44 -2.03 6.47 -13.78
C PHE A 44 -1.81 6.71 -15.28
N SER A 45 -1.81 5.62 -16.03
CA SER A 45 -1.90 5.63 -17.48
C SER A 45 -3.29 5.14 -17.88
N ASN A 46 -3.99 5.85 -18.76
CA ASN A 46 -5.35 5.50 -19.15
C ASN A 46 -6.32 5.23 -17.97
N SER A 47 -6.20 6.01 -16.90
CA SER A 47 -6.97 5.87 -15.66
C SER A 47 -6.63 4.65 -14.80
N GLU A 48 -5.58 3.89 -15.12
CA GLU A 48 -5.13 2.72 -14.36
C GLU A 48 -3.79 2.97 -13.65
N ASP A 49 -3.61 2.35 -12.47
CA ASP A 49 -2.35 2.43 -11.72
C ASP A 49 -1.30 1.49 -12.33
N ASN A 50 -0.19 2.05 -12.79
CA ASN A 50 0.88 1.30 -13.47
C ASN A 50 1.55 0.24 -12.58
N ASP A 51 1.66 0.49 -11.27
CA ASP A 51 2.23 -0.48 -10.34
C ASP A 51 1.25 -1.67 -10.17
N ALA A 52 -0.07 -1.39 -10.09
CA ALA A 52 -1.10 -2.43 -10.03
C ALA A 52 -1.15 -3.26 -11.30
N LEU A 53 -1.02 -2.64 -12.49
CA LEU A 53 -0.91 -3.34 -13.77
C LEU A 53 0.29 -4.30 -13.76
N LEU A 54 1.48 -3.81 -13.40
CA LEU A 54 2.68 -4.63 -13.31
C LEU A 54 2.48 -5.83 -12.38
N MET A 55 1.95 -5.58 -11.19
CA MET A 55 1.75 -6.61 -10.17
C MET A 55 0.72 -7.65 -10.60
N ARG A 56 -0.39 -7.21 -11.22
CA ARG A 56 -1.40 -8.11 -11.79
C ARG A 56 -0.78 -9.08 -12.79
N GLU A 57 -0.01 -8.54 -13.74
CA GLU A 57 0.58 -9.33 -14.81
C GLU A 57 1.65 -10.32 -14.30
N VAL A 58 2.54 -9.85 -13.44
CA VAL A 58 3.67 -10.68 -12.96
C VAL A 58 3.20 -11.73 -11.94
N LEU A 59 2.33 -11.34 -11.02
CA LEU A 59 1.86 -12.25 -9.97
C LEU A 59 0.65 -13.09 -10.40
N LYS A 60 0.11 -12.85 -11.61
CA LYS A 60 -1.09 -13.52 -12.15
C LYS A 60 -2.29 -13.37 -11.22
N ILE A 61 -2.53 -12.13 -10.76
CA ILE A 61 -3.67 -11.82 -9.90
C ILE A 61 -4.94 -11.79 -10.76
N ASN A 62 -5.90 -12.63 -10.43
CA ASN A 62 -7.20 -12.68 -11.10
C ASN A 62 -8.16 -11.63 -10.50
N ALA A 63 -7.89 -10.37 -10.78
CA ALA A 63 -8.71 -9.23 -10.36
C ALA A 63 -8.53 -8.05 -11.31
N GLU A 64 -9.54 -7.20 -11.40
CA GLU A 64 -9.46 -5.95 -12.16
C GLU A 64 -8.64 -4.90 -11.42
N ILE A 65 -8.02 -3.96 -12.17
CA ILE A 65 -7.16 -2.92 -11.58
C ILE A 65 -7.87 -2.10 -10.51
N PRO A 66 -9.15 -1.69 -10.66
CA PRO A 66 -9.88 -0.98 -9.60
C PRO A 66 -10.08 -1.78 -8.30
N GLN A 67 -9.99 -3.11 -8.36
CA GLN A 67 -10.00 -3.96 -7.15
C GLN A 67 -8.62 -3.99 -6.48
N ILE A 68 -7.53 -3.97 -7.27
CA ILE A 68 -6.15 -3.97 -6.77
C ILE A 68 -5.76 -2.57 -6.25
N ALA A 69 -6.19 -1.50 -6.94
CA ALA A 69 -5.91 -0.10 -6.60
C ALA A 69 -7.22 0.74 -6.63
N PRO A 70 -8.07 0.61 -5.60
CA PRO A 70 -9.43 1.16 -5.60
C PRO A 70 -9.51 2.69 -5.47
N PHE A 71 -8.46 3.33 -4.98
CA PHE A 71 -8.43 4.78 -4.76
C PHE A 71 -7.10 5.39 -5.16
N ALA A 72 -7.10 6.66 -5.57
CA ALA A 72 -5.90 7.39 -5.93
C ALA A 72 -5.87 8.81 -5.36
N VAL A 73 -4.75 9.18 -4.76
CA VAL A 73 -4.47 10.56 -4.34
C VAL A 73 -3.63 11.30 -5.39
N GLY A 74 -3.89 12.58 -5.51
CA GLY A 74 -3.14 13.50 -6.37
C GLY A 74 -3.15 14.90 -5.76
N THR A 75 -2.57 15.88 -6.44
CA THR A 75 -2.42 17.26 -5.92
C THR A 75 -3.75 17.94 -5.56
N SER A 76 -4.85 17.51 -6.15
CA SER A 76 -6.18 18.11 -5.96
C SER A 76 -7.26 17.07 -5.61
N TYR A 77 -6.87 15.97 -4.95
CA TYR A 77 -7.82 14.87 -4.68
C TYR A 77 -8.98 15.28 -3.76
N LEU A 78 -8.78 16.25 -2.85
CA LEU A 78 -9.82 16.77 -1.98
C LEU A 78 -10.91 17.54 -2.75
N SER A 79 -10.54 18.28 -3.81
CA SER A 79 -11.47 19.04 -4.62
C SER A 79 -12.33 18.17 -5.55
N GLY A 80 -11.81 17.01 -5.94
CA GLY A 80 -12.48 16.07 -6.84
C GLY A 80 -13.55 15.21 -6.17
N HIS A 81 -13.50 15.07 -4.84
CA HIS A 81 -14.42 14.23 -4.08
C HIS A 81 -15.38 15.10 -3.24
N LYS A 82 -16.21 15.90 -3.91
CA LYS A 82 -17.24 16.74 -3.25
C LYS A 82 -18.33 15.93 -2.55
N ASN A 83 -18.56 14.70 -2.94
CA ASN A 83 -19.43 13.76 -2.26
C ASN A 83 -18.55 12.81 -1.47
N GLN A 84 -18.77 12.76 -0.15
CA GLN A 84 -18.13 11.80 0.75
C GLN A 84 -18.62 10.38 0.41
N GLU A 85 -18.22 9.84 -0.75
CA GLU A 85 -18.33 8.40 -0.94
C GLU A 85 -17.57 7.72 0.18
N PRO A 86 -18.05 6.60 0.70
CA PRO A 86 -17.38 5.86 1.76
C PRO A 86 -16.12 5.18 1.21
N VAL A 87 -15.07 5.98 0.93
CA VAL A 87 -13.81 5.52 0.31
C VAL A 87 -13.19 4.41 1.14
N VAL A 88 -13.27 4.50 2.46
CA VAL A 88 -12.76 3.46 3.37
C VAL A 88 -13.51 2.15 3.17
N GLU A 89 -14.84 2.19 3.01
CA GLU A 89 -15.63 0.97 2.80
C GLU A 89 -15.31 0.34 1.44
N LYS A 90 -15.18 1.13 0.39
CA LYS A 90 -14.75 0.64 -0.92
C LYS A 90 -13.37 -0.06 -0.87
N ILE A 91 -12.44 0.51 -0.10
CA ILE A 91 -11.11 -0.08 0.11
C ILE A 91 -11.20 -1.40 0.90
N LYS A 92 -12.09 -1.46 1.92
CA LYS A 92 -12.32 -2.70 2.68
C LYS A 92 -12.90 -3.81 1.82
N GLU A 93 -13.91 -3.49 1.01
CA GLU A 93 -14.56 -4.46 0.10
C GLU A 93 -13.55 -5.02 -0.89
N ALA A 94 -12.79 -4.15 -1.56
CA ALA A 94 -11.74 -4.58 -2.50
C ALA A 94 -10.68 -5.46 -1.82
N TYR A 95 -10.24 -5.09 -0.61
CA TYR A 95 -9.32 -5.90 0.18
C TYR A 95 -9.91 -7.28 0.53
N GLN A 96 -11.17 -7.33 0.98
CA GLN A 96 -11.84 -8.57 1.35
C GLN A 96 -11.90 -9.54 0.17
N ASP A 97 -12.22 -9.04 -1.01
CA ASP A 97 -12.30 -9.87 -2.23
C ASP A 97 -10.93 -10.44 -2.62
N LEU A 98 -9.88 -9.61 -2.61
CA LEU A 98 -8.53 -10.03 -2.96
C LEU A 98 -7.90 -10.99 -1.94
N SER A 99 -8.26 -10.86 -0.68
CA SER A 99 -7.65 -11.62 0.42
C SER A 99 -8.25 -12.98 0.68
N LYS A 100 -9.42 -13.32 0.09
CA LYS A 100 -10.21 -14.53 0.40
C LYS A 100 -9.40 -15.83 0.45
N ASN A 101 -8.47 -16.00 -0.47
CA ASN A 101 -7.69 -17.24 -0.58
C ASN A 101 -6.19 -17.01 -0.36
N ALA A 102 -5.79 -15.84 0.14
CA ALA A 102 -4.38 -15.52 0.33
C ALA A 102 -3.86 -15.95 1.71
N ASP A 103 -2.66 -16.53 1.74
CA ASP A 103 -1.91 -16.76 2.97
C ASP A 103 -1.30 -15.45 3.49
N LEU A 104 -0.89 -14.58 2.53
CA LEU A 104 -0.30 -13.27 2.78
C LEU A 104 -0.81 -12.24 1.78
N VAL A 105 -1.17 -11.06 2.28
CA VAL A 105 -1.41 -9.87 1.46
C VAL A 105 -0.25 -8.90 1.64
N ILE A 106 0.42 -8.57 0.53
CA ILE A 106 1.40 -7.49 0.49
C ILE A 106 0.67 -6.20 0.12
N ILE A 107 0.64 -5.27 1.05
CA ILE A 107 -0.03 -3.98 0.91
C ILE A 107 1.02 -2.92 0.58
N ASP A 108 0.96 -2.35 -0.61
CA ASP A 108 1.88 -1.30 -1.06
C ASP A 108 1.30 0.07 -0.71
N GLY A 109 1.92 0.73 0.24
CA GLY A 109 1.48 2.04 0.73
C GLY A 109 1.63 3.16 -0.29
N ALA A 110 0.94 4.26 -0.05
CA ALA A 110 0.98 5.46 -0.87
C ALA A 110 2.40 6.04 -1.04
N ALA A 111 2.53 7.04 -1.90
CA ALA A 111 3.80 7.72 -2.18
C ALA A 111 4.47 8.33 -0.93
N PHE A 112 3.66 8.70 0.05
CA PHE A 112 4.11 9.22 1.36
C PHE A 112 3.27 8.61 2.47
N PRO A 113 3.83 8.38 3.69
CA PRO A 113 3.10 7.77 4.81
C PRO A 113 1.82 8.51 5.22
N HIS A 114 1.80 9.83 5.05
CA HIS A 114 0.66 10.70 5.41
C HIS A 114 -0.35 10.90 4.26
N ALA A 115 -0.08 10.37 3.07
CA ALA A 115 -0.97 10.58 1.91
C ALA A 115 -2.35 9.96 2.17
N GLY A 116 -3.41 10.74 1.94
CA GLY A 116 -4.78 10.33 2.18
C GLY A 116 -5.28 10.53 3.61
N ALA A 117 -4.51 11.16 4.51
CA ALA A 117 -4.89 11.35 5.92
C ALA A 117 -6.23 12.06 6.10
N ALA A 118 -6.60 12.99 5.20
CA ALA A 118 -7.89 13.67 5.24
C ALA A 118 -9.11 12.73 5.07
N TYR A 119 -8.89 11.52 4.56
CA TYR A 119 -9.88 10.45 4.43
C TYR A 119 -9.57 9.24 5.32
N SER A 120 -8.68 9.38 6.30
CA SER A 120 -8.21 8.26 7.15
C SER A 120 -7.57 7.12 6.34
N LEU A 121 -6.87 7.46 5.26
CA LEU A 121 -6.20 6.53 4.36
C LEU A 121 -4.67 6.56 4.48
N ASP A 122 -4.14 7.24 5.47
CA ASP A 122 -2.70 7.22 5.79
C ASP A 122 -2.27 5.86 6.35
N VAL A 123 -0.96 5.68 6.46
CA VAL A 123 -0.37 4.41 6.90
C VAL A 123 -0.88 3.93 8.25
N LEU A 124 -1.14 4.84 9.21
CA LEU A 124 -1.58 4.45 10.56
C LEU A 124 -2.98 3.83 10.51
N ASN A 125 -3.88 4.51 9.80
CA ASN A 125 -5.27 4.06 9.67
C ASN A 125 -5.35 2.76 8.87
N LEU A 126 -4.68 2.66 7.72
CA LEU A 126 -4.75 1.49 6.86
C LEU A 126 -4.00 0.28 7.44
N ALA A 127 -2.82 0.46 8.04
CA ALA A 127 -2.12 -0.65 8.68
C ALA A 127 -2.90 -1.20 9.88
N GLY A 128 -3.53 -0.31 10.67
CA GLY A 128 -4.44 -0.69 11.75
C GLY A 128 -5.68 -1.42 11.23
N LEU A 129 -6.34 -0.87 10.20
CA LEU A 129 -7.54 -1.44 9.58
C LEU A 129 -7.33 -2.88 9.11
N PHE A 130 -6.18 -3.16 8.50
CA PHE A 130 -5.83 -4.48 7.98
C PHE A 130 -5.04 -5.34 8.96
N ASN A 131 -4.84 -4.89 10.20
CA ASN A 131 -3.99 -5.57 11.19
C ASN A 131 -2.65 -6.03 10.58
N ALA A 132 -2.00 -5.12 9.88
CA ALA A 132 -0.78 -5.40 9.14
C ALA A 132 0.47 -5.09 9.96
N SER A 133 1.52 -5.89 9.79
CA SER A 133 2.87 -5.51 10.22
C SER A 133 3.46 -4.53 9.21
N ILE A 134 4.18 -3.52 9.69
CA ILE A 134 4.80 -2.50 8.84
C ILE A 134 6.22 -2.92 8.46
N LEU A 135 6.53 -2.81 7.18
CA LEU A 135 7.89 -2.80 6.65
C LEU A 135 8.18 -1.38 6.13
N ASN A 136 8.99 -0.64 6.88
CA ASN A 136 9.38 0.73 6.51
C ASN A 136 10.61 0.70 5.60
N ILE A 137 10.47 1.24 4.39
CA ILE A 137 11.52 1.25 3.37
C ILE A 137 12.10 2.65 3.26
N ILE A 138 13.34 2.78 3.70
CA ILE A 138 14.08 4.04 3.74
C ILE A 138 15.07 4.08 2.58
N LYS A 139 15.04 5.15 1.80
CA LYS A 139 16.03 5.42 0.77
C LYS A 139 17.29 5.97 1.40
N LEU A 140 18.42 5.30 1.22
CA LEU A 140 19.71 5.76 1.71
C LEU A 140 20.26 6.84 0.76
N GLU A 141 20.13 8.11 1.15
CA GLU A 141 20.66 9.25 0.40
C GLU A 141 21.77 10.02 1.16
N ASN A 142 21.61 10.14 2.47
CA ASN A 142 22.55 10.81 3.38
C ASN A 142 22.21 10.37 4.83
N ASP A 143 22.92 10.91 5.82
CA ASP A 143 22.78 10.52 7.24
C ASP A 143 21.38 10.80 7.81
N LEU A 144 20.62 11.76 7.26
CA LEU A 144 19.25 12.02 7.70
C LEU A 144 18.29 10.84 7.49
N CYS A 145 18.67 9.85 6.66
CA CYS A 145 17.88 8.64 6.52
C CYS A 145 17.80 7.84 7.85
N VAL A 146 18.81 7.93 8.70
CA VAL A 146 18.81 7.30 10.02
C VAL A 146 17.81 7.99 10.94
N ASP A 147 17.81 9.33 10.96
CA ASP A 147 16.85 10.12 11.75
C ASP A 147 15.41 9.84 11.28
N GLN A 148 15.19 9.76 9.96
CA GLN A 148 13.90 9.40 9.39
C GLN A 148 13.46 8.00 9.84
N ALA A 149 14.37 7.01 9.81
CA ALA A 149 14.07 5.66 10.25
C ALA A 149 13.65 5.61 11.72
N ILE A 150 14.42 6.26 12.59
CA ILE A 150 14.13 6.34 14.03
C ILE A 150 12.80 7.05 14.28
N PHE A 151 12.58 8.20 13.65
CA PHE A 151 11.36 8.99 13.81
C PHE A 151 10.12 8.20 13.40
N LEU A 152 10.12 7.61 12.21
CA LEU A 152 9.00 6.83 11.71
C LEU A 152 8.74 5.57 12.53
N ASN A 153 9.81 4.84 12.91
CA ASN A 153 9.68 3.67 13.78
C ASN A 153 9.01 4.03 15.11
N ASN A 154 9.51 5.06 15.78
CA ASN A 154 8.96 5.52 17.05
C ASN A 154 7.50 5.97 16.90
N TYR A 155 7.18 6.66 15.81
CA TYR A 155 5.82 7.11 15.52
C TYR A 155 4.85 5.93 15.34
N TYR A 156 5.24 4.91 14.58
CA TYR A 156 4.41 3.72 14.38
C TYR A 156 4.22 2.92 15.67
N VAL A 157 5.29 2.72 16.45
CA VAL A 157 5.23 2.00 17.74
C VAL A 157 4.35 2.75 18.74
N LEU A 158 4.47 4.08 18.86
CA LEU A 158 3.60 4.91 19.72
C LEU A 158 2.12 4.80 19.35
N LYS A 159 1.80 4.47 18.08
CA LYS A 159 0.43 4.25 17.63
C LYS A 159 -0.01 2.78 17.73
N GLY A 160 0.79 1.93 18.36
CA GLY A 160 0.47 0.53 18.61
C GLY A 160 0.61 -0.37 17.38
N LEU A 161 1.30 0.09 16.34
CA LEU A 161 1.54 -0.71 15.14
C LEU A 161 2.78 -1.58 15.30
N LYS A 162 2.78 -2.73 14.64
CA LYS A 162 3.94 -3.65 14.57
C LYS A 162 4.84 -3.20 13.42
N VAL A 163 6.12 -2.95 13.71
CA VAL A 163 7.14 -2.59 12.73
C VAL A 163 8.17 -3.70 12.62
#